data_8d793038310f8f2b06a320ff3171465a
#
_entry.id   8d793038310f8f2b06a320ff3171465a
#
_cell.length_a   1.000
_cell.length_b   1.000
_cell.length_c   1.000
_cell.angle_alpha   90.00
_cell.angle_beta   90.00
_cell.angle_gamma   90.00
#
_symmetry.space_group_name_H-M   'P 1'
#
loop_
_entity.id
_entity.type
_entity.pdbx_description
1 polymer ?
#
loop_
_entity_poly.entity_id
_entity_poly.type
_entity_poly.pdbx_seq_one_letter_code
_entity_poly.pdbx_strand_id
1 'polypeptide(L)'
;MQRANQQQRAKQQLTVLRALSEADGPLSARELWSRLSRSGESIGLATVYRALQRGVEEGTLESVEVLGRGVRYEPKDREHHHHFLCSTCDHAFDLFGCVEGLDSLVPDGFQMTGHEVVLLGTCDACGNAV
;
A
#
# COMPACT_ATOMS: atom_id res chain seq x y z
N MET A 1 12.86 31.20 -5.19
CA MET A 1 13.42 29.84 -5.12
C MET A 1 12.70 28.95 -4.14
N GLN A 2 12.45 29.38 -2.92
CA GLN A 2 11.75 28.55 -1.93
C GLN A 2 10.31 28.22 -2.34
N ARG A 3 9.58 29.16 -2.95
CA ARG A 3 8.20 28.95 -3.41
C ARG A 3 8.12 27.88 -4.50
N ALA A 4 9.05 27.88 -5.46
CA ALA A 4 9.09 26.91 -6.54
C ALA A 4 9.31 25.50 -6.00
N ASN A 5 10.20 25.34 -5.01
CA ASN A 5 10.47 24.05 -4.38
C ASN A 5 9.26 23.54 -3.58
N GLN A 6 8.57 24.44 -2.88
CA GLN A 6 7.36 24.08 -2.13
C GLN A 6 6.23 23.65 -3.04
N GLN A 7 6.04 24.36 -4.17
CA GLN A 7 5.03 24.00 -5.17
C GLN A 7 5.33 22.66 -5.81
N GLN A 8 6.60 22.42 -6.13
CA GLN A 8 7.03 21.15 -6.69
C GLN A 8 6.83 20.00 -5.71
N ARG A 9 7.17 20.22 -4.44
CA ARG A 9 6.94 19.21 -3.38
C ARG A 9 5.46 18.91 -3.21
N ALA A 10 4.61 19.94 -3.21
CA ALA A 10 3.17 19.77 -3.10
C ALA A 10 2.62 18.96 -4.28
N LYS A 11 3.09 19.26 -5.49
CA LYS A 11 2.72 18.54 -6.70
C LYS A 11 3.14 17.06 -6.63
N GLN A 12 4.37 16.81 -6.20
CA GLN A 12 4.90 15.45 -6.04
C GLN A 12 4.09 14.68 -5.00
N GLN A 13 3.73 15.35 -3.90
CA GLN A 13 2.96 14.75 -2.84
C GLN A 13 1.57 14.33 -3.35
N LEU A 14 0.92 15.17 -4.13
CA LEU A 14 -0.39 14.86 -4.74
C LEU A 14 -0.27 13.72 -5.75
N THR A 15 0.78 13.70 -6.54
CA THR A 15 1.04 12.63 -7.51
C THR A 15 1.16 11.29 -6.81
N VAL A 16 1.93 11.24 -5.74
CA VAL A 16 2.15 10.02 -4.95
C VAL A 16 0.84 9.56 -4.30
N LEU A 17 0.13 10.48 -3.66
CA LEU A 17 -1.13 10.15 -2.99
C LEU A 17 -2.17 9.63 -3.99
N ARG A 18 -2.28 10.27 -5.15
CA ARG A 18 -3.21 9.84 -6.20
C ARG A 18 -2.89 8.44 -6.70
N ALA A 19 -1.62 8.17 -6.98
CA ALA A 19 -1.19 6.85 -7.45
C ALA A 19 -1.50 5.75 -6.43
N LEU A 20 -1.27 6.03 -5.15
CA LEU A 20 -1.60 5.08 -4.08
C LEU A 20 -3.10 4.89 -3.92
N SER A 21 -3.88 5.97 -4.08
CA SER A 21 -5.34 5.91 -3.97
C SER A 21 -5.98 5.11 -5.11
N GLU A 22 -5.38 5.13 -6.28
CA GLU A 22 -5.87 4.41 -7.46
C GLU A 22 -5.37 2.97 -7.53
N ALA A 23 -4.39 2.62 -6.71
CA ALA A 23 -3.82 1.28 -6.70
C ALA A 23 -4.78 0.27 -6.09
N ASP A 24 -4.65 -0.98 -6.50
CA ASP A 24 -5.45 -2.10 -6.00
C ASP A 24 -4.88 -2.75 -4.72
N GLY A 25 -3.87 -2.13 -4.14
CA GLY A 25 -3.25 -2.57 -2.89
C GLY A 25 -2.10 -1.66 -2.49
N PRO A 26 -1.49 -1.92 -1.34
CA PRO A 26 -0.36 -1.12 -0.88
C PRO A 26 0.85 -1.38 -1.77
N LEU A 27 1.61 -0.31 -2.06
CA LEU A 27 2.77 -0.37 -2.95
C LEU A 27 4.06 -0.07 -2.20
N SER A 28 5.11 -0.81 -2.53
CA SER A 28 6.46 -0.44 -2.11
C SER A 28 6.89 0.83 -2.86
N ALA A 29 7.93 1.50 -2.37
CA ALA A 29 8.44 2.69 -3.04
C ALA A 29 8.89 2.37 -4.47
N ARG A 30 9.49 1.21 -4.69
CA ARG A 30 9.95 0.79 -6.03
C ARG A 30 8.77 0.50 -6.96
N GLU A 31 7.73 -0.16 -6.47
CA GLU A 31 6.52 -0.41 -7.26
C GLU A 31 5.86 0.90 -7.66
N LEU A 32 5.75 1.84 -6.72
CA LEU A 32 5.19 3.16 -6.99
C LEU A 32 6.03 3.93 -8.01
N TRP A 33 7.34 3.95 -7.83
CA TRP A 33 8.26 4.60 -8.76
C TRP A 33 8.13 4.03 -10.16
N SER A 34 8.06 2.70 -10.27
CA SER A 34 7.91 2.00 -11.56
C SER A 34 6.61 2.41 -12.25
N ARG A 35 5.49 2.46 -11.51
CA ARG A 35 4.19 2.89 -12.06
C ARG A 35 4.22 4.33 -12.52
N LEU A 36 4.80 5.22 -11.74
CA LEU A 36 4.90 6.64 -12.08
C LEU A 36 5.77 6.83 -13.33
N SER A 37 6.87 6.12 -13.42
CA SER A 37 7.75 6.17 -14.60
C SER A 37 7.03 5.71 -15.85
N ARG A 38 6.26 4.64 -15.76
CA ARG A 38 5.47 4.12 -16.89
C ARG A 38 4.35 5.05 -17.32
N SER A 39 3.81 5.85 -16.39
CA SER A 39 2.79 6.84 -16.75
C SER A 39 3.38 8.17 -17.22
N GLY A 40 4.68 8.24 -17.42
CA GLY A 40 5.35 9.43 -17.95
C GLY A 40 5.77 10.45 -16.91
N GLU A 41 5.63 10.12 -15.62
CA GLU A 41 6.09 11.02 -14.56
C GLU A 41 7.61 10.96 -14.44
N SER A 42 8.23 12.15 -14.49
CA SER A 42 9.68 12.27 -14.37
C SER A 42 10.08 12.52 -12.91
N ILE A 43 9.99 11.45 -12.11
CA ILE A 43 10.27 11.53 -10.69
C ILE A 43 11.28 10.44 -10.31
N GLY A 44 12.31 10.80 -9.57
CA GLY A 44 13.35 9.87 -9.15
C GLY A 44 12.92 9.05 -7.93
N LEU A 45 13.54 7.89 -7.79
CA LEU A 45 13.22 6.97 -6.68
C LEU A 45 13.45 7.63 -5.31
N ALA A 46 14.55 8.37 -5.15
CA ALA A 46 14.82 9.07 -3.89
C ALA A 46 13.73 10.09 -3.55
N THR A 47 13.20 10.77 -4.55
CA THR A 47 12.10 11.73 -4.37
C THR A 47 10.82 11.02 -3.96
N VAL A 48 10.55 9.84 -4.54
CA VAL A 48 9.41 9.01 -4.16
C VAL A 48 9.51 8.62 -2.68
N TYR A 49 10.68 8.16 -2.24
CA TYR A 49 10.90 7.83 -0.82
C TYR A 49 10.64 9.02 0.10
N ARG A 50 11.15 10.20 -0.26
CA ARG A 50 10.93 11.41 0.54
C ARG A 50 9.46 11.81 0.60
N ALA A 51 8.75 11.69 -0.51
CA ALA A 51 7.31 11.99 -0.55
C ALA A 51 6.51 11.00 0.31
N LEU A 52 6.85 9.71 0.24
CA LEU A 52 6.20 8.68 1.06
C LEU A 52 6.43 8.93 2.55
N GLN A 53 7.67 9.22 2.93
CA GLN A 53 8.03 9.51 4.30
C GLN A 53 7.27 10.75 4.82
N ARG A 54 7.19 11.79 4.01
CA ARG A 54 6.45 13.00 4.37
C ARG A 54 4.97 12.72 4.55
N GLY A 55 4.38 11.91 3.69
CA GLY A 55 2.98 11.51 3.80
C GLY A 55 2.68 10.75 5.09
N VAL A 56 3.59 9.87 5.50
CA VAL A 56 3.46 9.15 6.77
C VAL A 56 3.56 10.13 7.96
N GLU A 57 4.53 11.04 7.92
CA GLU A 57 4.71 12.04 8.99
C GLU A 57 3.51 12.99 9.09
N GLU A 58 2.93 13.37 7.96
CA GLU A 58 1.76 14.26 7.91
C GLU A 58 0.44 13.54 8.18
N GLY A 59 0.44 12.22 8.23
CA GLY A 59 -0.74 11.43 8.51
C GLY A 59 -1.68 11.21 7.33
N THR A 60 -1.23 11.46 6.10
CA THR A 60 -2.01 11.17 4.89
C THR A 60 -1.78 9.76 4.35
N LEU A 61 -0.63 9.19 4.69
CA LEU A 61 -0.26 7.83 4.31
C LEU A 61 0.09 7.02 5.54
N GLU A 62 0.02 5.70 5.41
CA GLU A 62 0.56 4.80 6.42
C GLU A 62 1.42 3.75 5.74
N SER A 63 2.39 3.25 6.50
CA SER A 63 3.23 2.15 6.06
C SER A 63 2.68 0.85 6.63
N VAL A 64 2.69 -0.19 5.83
CA VAL A 64 2.22 -1.53 6.21
C VAL A 64 3.23 -2.57 5.76
N GLU A 65 3.28 -3.68 6.47
CA GLU A 65 4.04 -4.85 6.06
C GLU A 65 3.07 -6.01 5.89
N VAL A 66 3.13 -6.66 4.75
CA VAL A 66 2.31 -7.84 4.47
C VAL A 66 3.22 -9.05 4.58
N LEU A 67 3.03 -9.85 5.63
CA LEU A 67 3.82 -11.06 5.93
C LEU A 67 5.33 -10.79 5.98
N GLY A 68 5.74 -9.61 6.47
CA GLY A 68 7.15 -9.27 6.58
C GLY A 68 7.89 -9.13 5.27
N ARG A 69 7.18 -8.89 4.17
CA ARG A 69 7.76 -8.78 2.83
C ARG A 69 8.06 -7.35 2.42
N GLY A 70 8.69 -6.61 3.32
CA GLY A 70 9.09 -5.25 3.07
C GLY A 70 8.00 -4.24 3.33
N VAL A 71 8.39 -2.97 3.32
CA VAL A 71 7.49 -1.87 3.64
C VAL A 71 6.71 -1.46 2.40
N ARG A 72 5.40 -1.34 2.56
CA ARG A 72 4.48 -0.85 1.54
C ARG A 72 3.71 0.32 2.10
N TYR A 73 3.13 1.11 1.23
CA TYR A 73 2.45 2.35 1.61
C TYR A 73 1.06 2.37 1.02
N GLU A 74 0.12 2.94 1.77
CA GLU A 74 -1.25 3.12 1.34
C GLU A 74 -1.82 4.39 1.96
N PRO A 75 -2.91 4.95 1.39
CA PRO A 75 -3.58 6.07 2.03
C PRO A 75 -4.09 5.68 3.42
N LYS A 76 -3.93 6.60 4.36
CA LYS A 76 -4.49 6.43 5.70
C LYS A 76 -6.01 6.58 5.63
N ASP A 77 -6.70 6.09 6.63
CA ASP A 77 -8.17 6.20 6.76
C ASP A 77 -8.97 5.46 5.67
N ARG A 78 -8.37 4.45 5.10
CA ARG A 78 -9.11 3.51 4.26
C ARG A 78 -10.05 2.68 5.13
N GLU A 79 -11.17 2.24 4.55
CA GLU A 79 -12.05 1.30 5.23
C GLU A 79 -11.32 -0.01 5.51
N HIS A 80 -11.79 -0.73 6.51
CA HIS A 80 -11.20 -2.00 6.93
C HIS A 80 -11.07 -2.96 5.74
N HIS A 81 -9.88 -3.48 5.54
CA HIS A 81 -9.57 -4.38 4.44
C HIS A 81 -8.49 -5.37 4.85
N HIS A 82 -8.37 -6.41 4.08
CA HIS A 82 -7.34 -7.44 4.22
C HIS A 82 -6.54 -7.50 2.93
N HIS A 83 -5.62 -8.43 2.82
CA HIS A 83 -4.71 -8.48 1.67
C HIS A 83 -4.64 -9.88 1.07
N PHE A 84 -4.45 -9.93 -0.24
CA PHE A 84 -4.02 -11.12 -0.97
C PHE A 84 -2.59 -10.85 -1.45
N LEU A 85 -1.66 -11.72 -1.10
CA LEU A 85 -0.27 -11.61 -1.53
C LEU A 85 0.01 -12.67 -2.60
N CYS A 86 0.38 -12.21 -3.80
CA CYS A 86 0.81 -13.11 -4.87
C CYS A 86 2.25 -13.55 -4.60
N SER A 87 2.46 -14.84 -4.41
CA SER A 87 3.80 -15.38 -4.15
C SER A 87 4.68 -15.39 -5.40
N THR A 88 4.12 -15.20 -6.58
CA THR A 88 4.89 -15.17 -7.83
C THR A 88 5.41 -13.78 -8.16
N CYS A 89 4.56 -12.75 -8.15
CA CYS A 89 4.97 -11.38 -8.47
C CYS A 89 5.17 -10.49 -7.25
N ASP A 90 4.86 -10.99 -6.06
CA ASP A 90 5.03 -10.29 -4.78
C ASP A 90 4.16 -9.03 -4.65
N HIS A 91 3.12 -8.90 -5.48
CA HIS A 91 2.18 -7.79 -5.38
C HIS A 91 1.11 -8.08 -4.33
N ALA A 92 0.74 -7.07 -3.55
CA ALA A 92 -0.30 -7.17 -2.54
C ALA A 92 -1.57 -6.48 -3.06
N PHE A 93 -2.70 -7.17 -2.97
CA PHE A 93 -4.00 -6.68 -3.41
C PHE A 93 -4.89 -6.44 -2.19
N ASP A 94 -5.67 -5.38 -2.22
CA ASP A 94 -6.68 -5.12 -1.20
C ASP A 94 -7.86 -6.08 -1.36
N LEU A 95 -8.32 -6.61 -0.24
CA LEU A 95 -9.53 -7.43 -0.17
C LEU A 95 -10.50 -6.75 0.77
N PHE A 96 -11.64 -6.30 0.24
CA PHE A 96 -12.67 -5.66 1.04
C PHE A 96 -13.71 -6.70 1.46
N GLY A 97 -14.02 -6.71 2.74
CA GLY A 97 -14.89 -7.69 3.36
C GLY A 97 -14.22 -8.35 4.54
N CYS A 98 -14.97 -9.04 5.34
CA CYS A 98 -14.48 -9.72 6.53
C CYS A 98 -14.90 -11.19 6.52
N VAL A 99 -14.05 -12.01 7.13
CA VAL A 99 -14.36 -13.40 7.40
C VAL A 99 -15.25 -13.45 8.65
N GLU A 100 -16.40 -14.07 8.55
CA GLU A 100 -17.29 -14.27 9.69
C GLU A 100 -16.74 -15.39 10.58
N GLY A 101 -17.02 -15.30 11.88
CA GLY A 101 -16.71 -16.36 12.83
C GLY A 101 -15.30 -16.33 13.39
N LEU A 102 -14.53 -15.29 13.16
CA LEU A 102 -13.18 -15.18 13.74
C LEU A 102 -13.23 -15.11 15.27
N ASP A 103 -14.25 -14.52 15.84
CA ASP A 103 -14.45 -14.46 17.30
C ASP A 103 -14.59 -15.84 17.93
N SER A 104 -15.02 -16.85 17.18
CA SER A 104 -15.09 -18.23 17.68
C SER A 104 -13.71 -18.84 17.96
N LEU A 105 -12.66 -18.25 17.40
CA LEU A 105 -11.28 -18.67 17.64
C LEU A 105 -10.67 -18.03 18.88
N VAL A 106 -11.33 -17.02 19.44
CA VAL A 106 -10.82 -16.30 20.61
C VAL A 106 -11.02 -17.18 21.86
N PRO A 107 -9.95 -17.49 22.61
CA PRO A 107 -10.09 -18.29 23.82
C PRO A 107 -10.91 -17.58 24.90
N ASP A 108 -11.49 -18.37 25.79
CA ASP A 108 -12.27 -17.84 26.91
C ASP A 108 -11.42 -16.86 27.74
N GLY A 109 -12.00 -15.69 28.05
CA GLY A 109 -11.33 -14.66 28.84
C GLY A 109 -10.43 -13.74 28.01
N PHE A 110 -10.23 -14.04 26.73
CA PHE A 110 -9.44 -13.18 25.85
C PHE A 110 -10.35 -12.16 25.18
N GLN A 111 -9.77 -11.00 24.84
CA GLN A 111 -10.48 -9.94 24.13
C GLN A 111 -9.76 -9.68 22.81
N MET A 112 -10.46 -9.85 21.69
CA MET A 112 -9.93 -9.52 20.39
C MET A 112 -10.11 -8.02 20.14
N THR A 113 -9.01 -7.32 19.86
CA THR A 113 -9.04 -5.88 19.56
C THR A 113 -8.95 -5.58 18.08
N GLY A 114 -8.67 -6.58 17.26
CA GLY A 114 -8.58 -6.44 15.82
C GLY A 114 -8.17 -7.75 15.20
N HIS A 115 -8.15 -7.77 13.87
CA HIS A 115 -7.67 -8.92 13.12
C HIS A 115 -7.13 -8.49 11.77
N GLU A 116 -6.24 -9.30 11.24
CA GLU A 116 -5.68 -9.11 9.91
C GLU A 116 -5.65 -10.47 9.22
N VAL A 117 -6.13 -10.50 7.98
CA VAL A 117 -6.15 -11.73 7.19
C VAL A 117 -5.34 -11.50 5.92
N VAL A 118 -4.42 -12.41 5.64
CA VAL A 118 -3.65 -12.39 4.40
C VAL A 118 -3.87 -13.74 3.71
N LEU A 119 -4.36 -13.68 2.48
CA LEU A 119 -4.47 -14.85 1.63
C LEU A 119 -3.22 -14.93 0.75
N LEU A 120 -2.66 -16.11 0.65
CA LEU A 120 -1.47 -16.38 -0.17
C LEU A 120 -1.86 -17.20 -1.38
N GLY A 121 -1.29 -16.86 -2.52
CA GLY A 121 -1.55 -17.63 -3.73
C GLY A 121 -0.93 -16.97 -4.94
N THR A 122 -1.56 -17.16 -6.08
CA THR A 122 -1.11 -16.64 -7.38
C THR A 122 -2.21 -15.73 -7.93
N CYS A 123 -1.85 -14.49 -8.30
CA CYS A 123 -2.83 -13.57 -8.86
C CYS A 123 -3.25 -14.00 -10.27
N ASP A 124 -4.30 -13.37 -10.79
CA ASP A 124 -4.87 -13.72 -12.09
C ASP A 124 -3.85 -13.56 -13.23
N ALA A 125 -3.05 -12.51 -13.21
CA ALA A 125 -2.01 -12.27 -14.21
C ALA A 125 -0.93 -13.36 -14.17
N CYS A 126 -0.49 -13.77 -12.98
CA CYS A 126 0.53 -14.81 -12.84
C CYS A 126 -0.04 -16.21 -13.06
N GLY A 127 -1.27 -16.46 -12.65
CA GLY A 127 -1.94 -17.75 -12.83
C GLY A 127 -2.23 -18.08 -14.27
N ASN A 128 -2.40 -17.07 -15.12
CA ASN A 128 -2.66 -17.22 -16.55
C ASN A 128 -1.40 -17.17 -17.41
N ALA A 129 -0.24 -16.93 -16.80
CA ALA A 129 1.06 -16.89 -17.48
C ALA A 129 1.62 -18.30 -17.61
N VAL A 130 1.15 -19.02 -18.62
CA VAL A 130 1.60 -20.40 -18.89
C VAL A 130 2.52 -20.41 -20.11
#